data_c7b256c2a635f16cce967d1e67f2b95a
#
_entry.id   c7b256c2a635f16cce967d1e67f2b95a
#
_cell.length_a   1.000
_cell.length_b   1.000
_cell.length_c   1.000
_cell.angle_alpha   90.00
_cell.angle_beta   90.00
_cell.angle_gamma   90.00
#
_symmetry.space_group_name_H-M   'P 1'
#
loop_
_entity.id
_entity.type
_entity.pdbx_description
1 polymer ?
#
loop_
_entity_poly.entity_id
_entity_poly.type
_entity_poly.pdbx_seq_one_letter_code
_entity_poly.pdbx_strand_id
1 'polypeptide(L)'
;MGAASNAAHNASMINNGKVSVIGVVGDDYQATQLIKAFEDANVNCEYLVEEAGRKTVTKTRISGSCSQSVTQQIVRIDRQTKAPIKKETEDKIIKELEKAIPEHDAVILSDYHIGVLTSNVVNKAVELANEYNKVIVVDAQKDLSNYKNVTSMTPNLPDTQKFVGYELDSFEKITKAGNEIISETNAKAVLITCGSDGMVVVNSDGTSEKIPVFNRSKVFDVTGAGDTVTAIYTLGLAIGAEPVYAAVIGNIAASIVIKQFGCATTTVDEILETLEKINLKGE
;
A
#
# COMPACT_ATOMS: atom_id res chain seq x y z
N MET A 1 -6.75 10.74 5.53
CA MET A 1 -5.56 9.93 5.89
C MET A 1 -4.63 9.82 4.68
N GLY A 2 -3.33 9.53 4.85
CA GLY A 2 -2.37 9.40 3.74
C GLY A 2 -1.26 8.42 4.09
N ALA A 3 -0.46 8.00 3.09
CA ALA A 3 0.56 6.96 3.27
C ALA A 3 -0.04 5.66 3.85
N ALA A 4 0.65 4.93 4.72
CA ALA A 4 0.16 3.69 5.33
C ALA A 4 -1.26 3.79 5.91
N SER A 5 -1.64 4.96 6.48
CA SER A 5 -3.00 5.15 6.98
C SER A 5 -4.06 5.24 5.86
N ASN A 6 -3.66 5.54 4.63
CA ASN A 6 -4.56 5.46 3.48
C ASN A 6 -4.81 4.01 3.05
N ALA A 7 -3.79 3.15 3.10
CA ALA A 7 -3.96 1.72 2.85
C ALA A 7 -4.91 1.10 3.89
N ALA A 8 -4.73 1.42 5.18
CA ALA A 8 -5.63 0.96 6.24
C ALA A 8 -7.08 1.44 6.04
N HIS A 9 -7.27 2.71 5.64
CA HIS A 9 -8.60 3.25 5.36
C HIS A 9 -9.28 2.53 4.18
N ASN A 10 -8.55 2.33 3.06
CA ASN A 10 -9.08 1.59 1.92
C ASN A 10 -9.44 0.14 2.29
N ALA A 11 -8.59 -0.55 3.04
CA ALA A 11 -8.89 -1.90 3.51
C ALA A 11 -10.14 -1.92 4.41
N SER A 12 -10.29 -0.96 5.32
CA SER A 12 -11.43 -0.87 6.23
C SER A 12 -12.77 -0.69 5.50
N MET A 13 -12.78 0.13 4.45
CA MET A 13 -13.97 0.35 3.63
C MET A 13 -14.45 -0.91 2.90
N ILE A 14 -13.55 -1.83 2.60
CA ILE A 14 -13.88 -3.08 1.88
C ILE A 14 -14.24 -4.23 2.83
N ASN A 15 -13.58 -4.33 3.99
CA ASN A 15 -13.77 -5.46 4.90
C ASN A 15 -14.60 -5.13 6.16
N ASN A 16 -15.41 -4.07 6.11
CA ASN A 16 -16.29 -3.65 7.20
C ASN A 16 -15.54 -3.38 8.53
N GLY A 17 -14.42 -2.67 8.46
CA GLY A 17 -13.69 -2.23 9.65
C GLY A 17 -12.83 -3.30 10.34
N LYS A 18 -12.63 -4.47 9.74
CA LYS A 18 -11.75 -5.51 10.30
C LYS A 18 -10.28 -5.24 9.98
N VAL A 19 -9.79 -4.07 10.38
CA VAL A 19 -8.43 -3.59 10.15
C VAL A 19 -7.86 -3.05 11.45
N SER A 20 -6.62 -3.44 11.74
CA SER A 20 -5.83 -2.88 12.83
C SER A 20 -4.60 -2.19 12.28
N VAL A 21 -4.17 -1.12 12.93
CA VAL A 21 -2.94 -0.41 12.58
C VAL A 21 -1.90 -0.57 13.68
N ILE A 22 -0.68 -0.96 13.27
CA ILE A 22 0.50 -0.96 14.11
C ILE A 22 1.43 0.12 13.58
N GLY A 23 1.85 1.03 14.40
CA GLY A 23 2.69 2.13 13.96
C GLY A 23 3.05 3.07 15.09
N VAL A 24 3.74 4.17 14.74
CA VAL A 24 4.23 5.12 15.74
C VAL A 24 3.61 6.49 15.48
N VAL A 25 3.06 7.06 16.53
CA VAL A 25 2.61 8.46 16.59
C VAL A 25 3.49 9.25 17.57
N GLY A 26 3.47 10.56 17.44
CA GLY A 26 4.11 11.45 18.40
C GLY A 26 3.17 11.85 19.54
N ASP A 27 3.69 12.64 20.47
CA ASP A 27 2.98 13.31 21.55
C ASP A 27 2.41 14.67 21.10
N ASP A 28 1.83 14.72 19.89
CA ASP A 28 1.40 15.95 19.26
C ASP A 28 -0.09 15.96 18.86
N TYR A 29 -0.63 17.15 18.57
CA TYR A 29 -2.02 17.31 18.15
C TYR A 29 -2.36 16.47 16.90
N GLN A 30 -1.40 16.25 16.01
CA GLN A 30 -1.60 15.47 14.79
C GLN A 30 -1.86 13.99 15.12
N ALA A 31 -1.28 13.45 16.19
CA ALA A 31 -1.59 12.11 16.68
C ALA A 31 -3.06 11.99 17.06
N THR A 32 -3.60 12.92 17.82
CA THR A 32 -5.02 12.93 18.20
C THR A 32 -5.94 12.98 16.98
N GLN A 33 -5.58 13.81 15.98
CA GLN A 33 -6.37 13.91 14.75
C GLN A 33 -6.30 12.63 13.91
N LEU A 34 -5.14 11.97 13.85
CA LEU A 34 -4.97 10.72 13.13
C LEU A 34 -5.76 9.58 13.79
N ILE A 35 -5.67 9.46 15.11
CA ILE A 35 -6.41 8.44 15.88
C ILE A 35 -7.91 8.61 15.66
N LYS A 36 -8.42 9.85 15.79
CA LYS A 36 -9.82 10.13 15.51
C LYS A 36 -10.23 9.76 14.08
N ALA A 37 -9.38 10.06 13.07
CA ALA A 37 -9.66 9.69 11.70
C ALA A 37 -9.69 8.17 11.48
N PHE A 38 -8.88 7.41 12.22
CA PHE A 38 -8.95 5.95 12.21
C PHE A 38 -10.24 5.44 12.85
N GLU A 39 -10.63 5.98 14.00
CA GLU A 39 -11.88 5.63 14.69
C GLU A 39 -13.08 5.90 13.80
N ASP A 40 -13.15 7.07 13.15
CA ASP A 40 -14.20 7.45 12.20
C ASP A 40 -14.25 6.49 10.99
N ALA A 41 -13.13 5.85 10.66
CA ALA A 41 -13.01 4.85 9.58
C ALA A 41 -13.14 3.39 10.07
N ASN A 42 -13.54 3.16 11.32
CA ASN A 42 -13.63 1.84 11.96
C ASN A 42 -12.30 1.04 11.91
N VAL A 43 -11.15 1.72 12.02
CA VAL A 43 -9.83 1.09 12.09
C VAL A 43 -9.40 0.97 13.55
N ASN A 44 -9.03 -0.23 13.99
CA ASN A 44 -8.56 -0.46 15.35
C ASN A 44 -7.16 0.13 15.56
N CYS A 45 -7.04 1.02 16.56
CA CYS A 45 -5.84 1.77 16.91
C CYS A 45 -5.13 1.27 18.18
N GLU A 46 -5.58 0.18 18.79
CA GLU A 46 -5.03 -0.27 20.09
C GLU A 46 -3.54 -0.62 20.05
N TYR A 47 -3.01 -0.93 18.85
CA TYR A 47 -1.61 -1.29 18.65
C TYR A 47 -0.72 -0.10 18.23
N LEU A 48 -1.24 1.14 18.26
CA LEU A 48 -0.43 2.33 18.04
C LEU A 48 0.47 2.61 19.25
N VAL A 49 1.74 2.93 18.96
CA VAL A 49 2.73 3.25 19.98
C VAL A 49 3.07 4.75 19.92
N GLU A 50 2.98 5.44 21.06
CA GLU A 50 3.44 6.82 21.17
C GLU A 50 4.95 6.86 21.44
N GLU A 51 5.67 7.71 20.69
CA GLU A 51 7.07 8.02 20.92
C GLU A 51 7.24 9.51 21.21
N ALA A 52 7.55 9.84 22.47
CA ALA A 52 7.74 11.21 22.89
C ALA A 52 8.83 11.95 22.12
N GLY A 53 8.49 13.14 21.64
CA GLY A 53 9.36 14.00 20.83
C GLY A 53 9.44 13.64 19.34
N ARG A 54 8.82 12.53 18.90
CA ARG A 54 8.65 12.21 17.48
C ARG A 54 7.52 13.05 16.90
N LYS A 55 7.65 13.43 15.64
CA LYS A 55 6.55 14.11 14.94
C LYS A 55 5.64 13.09 14.26
N THR A 56 4.35 13.18 14.53
CA THR A 56 3.35 12.46 13.74
C THR A 56 3.39 12.96 12.30
N VAL A 57 3.49 12.04 11.35
CA VAL A 57 3.71 12.37 9.95
C VAL A 57 2.53 13.17 9.40
N THR A 58 2.82 14.33 8.84
CA THR A 58 1.83 15.19 8.19
C THR A 58 2.33 15.62 6.82
N LYS A 59 1.50 15.42 5.81
CA LYS A 59 1.76 15.85 4.42
C LYS A 59 0.68 16.86 4.02
N THR A 60 0.94 18.14 4.25
CA THR A 60 0.02 19.23 3.91
C THR A 60 0.17 19.62 2.45
N ARG A 61 -0.92 19.48 1.67
CA ARG A 61 -0.96 19.89 0.27
C ARG A 61 -1.73 21.20 0.16
N ILE A 62 -1.11 22.20 -0.43
CA ILE A 62 -1.72 23.48 -0.74
C ILE A 62 -1.99 23.49 -2.24
N SER A 63 -3.26 23.56 -2.60
CA SER A 63 -3.72 23.58 -3.99
C SER A 63 -4.46 24.85 -4.29
N GLY A 64 -4.27 25.41 -5.49
CA GLY A 64 -5.04 26.50 -6.04
C GLY A 64 -6.08 25.97 -7.02
N SER A 65 -7.31 26.49 -6.91
CA SER A 65 -8.36 26.25 -7.91
C SER A 65 -9.10 27.54 -8.19
N CYS A 66 -9.57 27.72 -9.42
CA CYS A 66 -10.51 28.76 -9.77
C CYS A 66 -11.58 28.19 -10.71
N SER A 67 -12.67 28.93 -10.88
CA SER A 67 -13.83 28.48 -11.67
C SER A 67 -13.55 28.12 -13.13
N GLN A 68 -12.39 28.50 -13.65
CA GLN A 68 -12.02 28.34 -15.06
C GLN A 68 -10.69 27.57 -15.26
N SER A 69 -10.10 27.04 -14.20
CA SER A 69 -8.83 26.30 -14.29
C SER A 69 -8.85 25.01 -13.49
N VAL A 70 -7.98 24.07 -13.92
CA VAL A 70 -7.77 22.81 -13.22
C VAL A 70 -7.17 23.07 -11.85
N THR A 71 -7.63 22.36 -10.83
CA THR A 71 -7.01 22.38 -9.51
C THR A 71 -5.56 21.88 -9.61
N GLN A 72 -4.59 22.70 -9.18
CA GLN A 72 -3.17 22.36 -9.20
C GLN A 72 -2.59 22.39 -7.79
N GLN A 73 -1.79 21.38 -7.45
CA GLN A 73 -1.00 21.42 -6.23
C GLN A 73 0.14 22.44 -6.39
N ILE A 74 0.15 23.46 -5.55
CA ILE A 74 1.17 24.52 -5.56
C ILE A 74 2.39 24.09 -4.76
N VAL A 75 2.17 23.57 -3.53
CA VAL A 75 3.25 23.14 -2.63
C VAL A 75 2.79 22.02 -1.71
N ARG A 76 3.74 21.16 -1.31
CA ARG A 76 3.56 20.18 -0.26
C ARG A 76 4.54 20.45 0.88
N ILE A 77 4.01 20.51 2.10
CA ILE A 77 4.80 20.69 3.32
C ILE A 77 4.76 19.38 4.09
N ASP A 78 5.91 18.71 4.21
CA ASP A 78 6.05 17.46 4.92
C ASP A 78 6.64 17.74 6.32
N ARG A 79 5.92 17.35 7.37
CA ARG A 79 6.40 17.32 8.75
C ARG A 79 6.54 15.89 9.19
N GLN A 80 7.76 15.45 9.41
CA GLN A 80 8.05 14.05 9.72
C GLN A 80 9.42 13.91 10.40
N THR A 81 9.59 12.85 11.19
CA THR A 81 10.87 12.38 11.69
C THR A 81 11.30 11.19 10.85
N LYS A 82 12.48 11.27 10.21
CA LYS A 82 13.02 10.16 9.38
C LYS A 82 13.97 9.25 10.14
N ALA A 83 14.44 9.66 11.30
CA ALA A 83 15.30 8.85 12.14
C ALA A 83 14.58 7.54 12.53
N PRO A 84 15.31 6.44 12.66
CA PRO A 84 14.75 5.20 13.23
C PRO A 84 14.07 5.47 14.58
N ILE A 85 13.05 4.68 14.88
CA ILE A 85 12.41 4.69 16.19
C ILE A 85 13.40 4.31 17.27
N LYS A 86 13.17 4.78 18.51
CA LYS A 86 13.97 4.42 19.66
C LYS A 86 13.85 2.91 19.94
N LYS A 87 14.89 2.32 20.54
CA LYS A 87 14.88 0.89 20.87
C LYS A 87 13.67 0.47 21.71
N GLU A 88 13.29 1.28 22.70
CA GLU A 88 12.12 1.04 23.54
C GLU A 88 10.81 1.03 22.73
N THR A 89 10.70 1.91 21.72
CA THR A 89 9.56 1.97 20.81
C THR A 89 9.56 0.75 19.88
N GLU A 90 10.72 0.35 19.37
CA GLU A 90 10.89 -0.86 18.56
C GLU A 90 10.43 -2.10 19.31
N ASP A 91 10.87 -2.25 20.57
CA ASP A 91 10.49 -3.38 21.43
C ASP A 91 8.97 -3.43 21.72
N LYS A 92 8.33 -2.26 21.82
CA LYS A 92 6.86 -2.18 21.93
C LYS A 92 6.18 -2.61 20.62
N ILE A 93 6.62 -2.09 19.48
CA ILE A 93 6.09 -2.49 18.15
C ILE A 93 6.19 -3.99 17.95
N ILE A 94 7.33 -4.60 18.29
CA ILE A 94 7.52 -6.06 18.20
C ILE A 94 6.50 -6.81 19.06
N LYS A 95 6.23 -6.36 20.27
CA LYS A 95 5.20 -6.96 21.13
C LYS A 95 3.79 -6.81 20.54
N GLU A 96 3.49 -5.68 19.92
CA GLU A 96 2.18 -5.50 19.28
C GLU A 96 2.05 -6.38 18.02
N LEU A 97 3.13 -6.60 17.26
CA LEU A 97 3.15 -7.58 16.17
C LEU A 97 2.87 -9.01 16.66
N GLU A 98 3.49 -9.41 17.76
CA GLU A 98 3.30 -10.74 18.39
C GLU A 98 1.84 -10.98 18.82
N LYS A 99 1.13 -9.94 19.24
CA LYS A 99 -0.29 -10.02 19.60
C LYS A 99 -1.20 -10.02 18.36
N ALA A 100 -0.94 -9.09 17.44
CA ALA A 100 -1.88 -8.81 16.37
C ALA A 100 -1.79 -9.82 15.20
N ILE A 101 -0.59 -10.20 14.76
CA ILE A 101 -0.43 -11.03 13.55
C ILE A 101 -1.17 -12.38 13.65
N PRO A 102 -1.14 -13.12 14.77
CA PRO A 102 -1.90 -14.36 14.89
C PRO A 102 -3.41 -14.21 14.66
N GLU A 103 -3.97 -13.07 15.05
CA GLU A 103 -5.42 -12.79 15.02
C GLU A 103 -5.91 -12.22 13.67
N HIS A 104 -5.00 -11.95 12.72
CA HIS A 104 -5.33 -11.39 11.42
C HIS A 104 -5.01 -12.36 10.29
N ASP A 105 -5.66 -12.21 9.13
CA ASP A 105 -5.46 -13.08 7.95
C ASP A 105 -4.32 -12.56 7.05
N ALA A 106 -4.05 -11.26 7.10
CA ALA A 106 -3.02 -10.63 6.28
C ALA A 106 -2.33 -9.47 6.99
N VAL A 107 -1.11 -9.17 6.53
CA VAL A 107 -0.26 -8.07 6.98
C VAL A 107 0.16 -7.23 5.78
N ILE A 108 0.07 -5.91 5.89
CA ILE A 108 0.65 -4.96 4.95
C ILE A 108 1.81 -4.24 5.63
N LEU A 109 3.01 -4.37 5.07
CA LEU A 109 4.16 -3.53 5.42
C LEU A 109 4.22 -2.37 4.44
N SER A 110 3.78 -1.18 4.87
CA SER A 110 3.79 0.03 4.04
C SER A 110 4.93 0.94 4.49
N ASP A 111 6.04 0.94 3.72
CA ASP A 111 7.27 1.64 4.06
C ASP A 111 7.52 2.92 3.26
N TYR A 112 7.34 4.04 3.94
CA TYR A 112 7.66 5.39 3.45
C TYR A 112 9.04 5.89 3.91
N HIS A 113 9.90 5.01 4.42
CA HIS A 113 11.25 5.31 4.94
C HIS A 113 11.27 6.44 5.97
N ILE A 114 10.36 6.35 6.92
CA ILE A 114 10.27 7.28 8.06
C ILE A 114 10.73 6.65 9.37
N GLY A 115 11.49 5.56 9.29
CA GLY A 115 12.22 4.95 10.40
C GLY A 115 11.39 4.08 11.34
N VAL A 116 10.16 3.71 10.99
CA VAL A 116 9.31 2.81 11.80
C VAL A 116 9.63 1.35 11.47
N LEU A 117 9.69 1.01 10.18
CA LEU A 117 10.03 -0.34 9.72
C LEU A 117 11.55 -0.54 9.74
N THR A 118 12.09 -0.73 10.95
CA THR A 118 13.49 -1.13 11.13
C THR A 118 13.68 -2.58 10.69
N SER A 119 14.91 -3.01 10.45
CA SER A 119 15.17 -4.41 10.07
C SER A 119 14.62 -5.41 11.11
N ASN A 120 14.66 -5.09 12.40
CA ASN A 120 14.12 -5.95 13.45
C ASN A 120 12.59 -6.05 13.37
N VAL A 121 11.91 -4.93 13.14
CA VAL A 121 10.45 -4.88 12.98
C VAL A 121 10.03 -5.67 11.73
N VAL A 122 10.70 -5.45 10.60
CA VAL A 122 10.42 -6.16 9.34
C VAL A 122 10.63 -7.66 9.50
N ASN A 123 11.81 -8.07 10.02
CA ASN A 123 12.13 -9.49 10.21
C ASN A 123 11.11 -10.18 11.12
N LYS A 124 10.73 -9.51 12.23
CA LYS A 124 9.73 -10.08 13.16
C LYS A 124 8.35 -10.21 12.53
N ALA A 125 7.91 -9.21 11.77
CA ALA A 125 6.64 -9.27 11.05
C ALA A 125 6.61 -10.42 10.03
N VAL A 126 7.69 -10.58 9.26
CA VAL A 126 7.82 -11.67 8.28
C VAL A 126 7.89 -13.04 8.96
N GLU A 127 8.67 -13.17 10.04
CA GLU A 127 8.75 -14.40 10.85
C GLU A 127 7.36 -14.84 11.32
N LEU A 128 6.62 -13.95 11.98
CA LEU A 128 5.28 -14.23 12.51
C LEU A 128 4.29 -14.54 11.38
N ALA A 129 4.30 -13.76 10.30
CA ALA A 129 3.39 -14.01 9.18
C ALA A 129 3.62 -15.41 8.57
N ASN A 130 4.88 -15.84 8.43
CA ASN A 130 5.20 -17.18 7.94
C ASN A 130 4.86 -18.27 8.96
N GLU A 131 5.14 -18.07 10.24
CA GLU A 131 4.82 -19.00 11.33
C GLU A 131 3.32 -19.29 11.39
N TYR A 132 2.49 -18.24 11.30
CA TYR A 132 1.03 -18.35 11.35
C TYR A 132 0.36 -18.49 9.98
N ASN A 133 1.16 -18.71 8.90
CA ASN A 133 0.65 -18.87 7.53
C ASN A 133 -0.23 -17.69 7.07
N LYS A 134 0.14 -16.47 7.41
CA LYS A 134 -0.59 -15.25 7.02
C LYS A 134 -0.04 -14.69 5.71
N VAL A 135 -0.92 -14.08 4.93
CA VAL A 135 -0.50 -13.28 3.77
C VAL A 135 0.28 -12.07 4.23
N ILE A 136 1.46 -11.82 3.65
CA ILE A 136 2.23 -10.61 3.92
C ILE A 136 2.59 -9.91 2.61
N VAL A 137 2.13 -8.67 2.45
CA VAL A 137 2.38 -7.83 1.28
C VAL A 137 3.18 -6.60 1.66
N VAL A 138 4.16 -6.27 0.84
CA VAL A 138 5.06 -5.14 1.07
C VAL A 138 4.86 -4.08 0.00
N ASP A 139 4.57 -2.86 0.44
CA ASP A 139 4.63 -1.63 -0.35
C ASP A 139 5.78 -0.77 0.16
N ALA A 140 6.92 -0.84 -0.54
CA ALA A 140 8.14 -0.13 -0.17
C ALA A 140 8.71 0.64 -1.36
N GLN A 141 9.13 1.89 -1.12
CA GLN A 141 9.67 2.78 -2.15
C GLN A 141 11.17 2.57 -2.41
N LYS A 142 11.86 1.81 -1.56
CA LYS A 142 13.32 1.57 -1.64
C LYS A 142 13.67 0.26 -0.97
N ASP A 143 14.93 -0.15 -1.19
CA ASP A 143 15.58 -1.24 -0.45
C ASP A 143 14.75 -2.53 -0.44
N LEU A 144 14.15 -2.88 -1.60
CA LEU A 144 13.26 -4.04 -1.75
C LEU A 144 13.92 -5.34 -1.27
N SER A 145 15.24 -5.46 -1.36
CA SER A 145 16.01 -6.61 -0.87
C SER A 145 15.95 -6.86 0.64
N ASN A 146 15.48 -5.87 1.41
CA ASN A 146 15.30 -6.02 2.86
C ASN A 146 14.06 -6.84 3.24
N TYR A 147 13.13 -7.07 2.30
CA TYR A 147 11.85 -7.74 2.54
C TYR A 147 11.88 -9.15 1.95
N LYS A 148 12.47 -10.09 2.68
CA LYS A 148 12.62 -11.48 2.21
C LYS A 148 11.49 -12.37 2.70
N ASN A 149 11.17 -13.41 1.92
CA ASN A 149 10.17 -14.44 2.25
C ASN A 149 8.75 -13.89 2.48
N VAL A 150 8.37 -12.87 1.72
CA VAL A 150 7.03 -12.29 1.75
C VAL A 150 6.11 -12.96 0.73
N THR A 151 4.79 -12.84 0.91
CA THR A 151 3.83 -13.36 -0.07
C THR A 151 3.91 -12.55 -1.36
N SER A 152 3.89 -11.22 -1.28
CA SER A 152 3.99 -10.37 -2.45
C SER A 152 4.56 -8.99 -2.14
N MET A 153 4.95 -8.29 -3.20
CA MET A 153 5.41 -6.89 -3.15
C MET A 153 4.68 -6.09 -4.23
N THR A 154 4.45 -4.79 -3.97
CA THR A 154 3.72 -3.90 -4.88
C THR A 154 4.55 -2.67 -5.32
N PRO A 155 5.79 -2.83 -5.80
CA PRO A 155 6.60 -1.70 -6.22
C PRO A 155 5.99 -0.98 -7.44
N ASN A 156 6.25 0.32 -7.55
CA ASN A 156 5.94 1.06 -8.77
C ASN A 156 7.09 0.93 -9.80
N LEU A 157 6.81 1.31 -11.05
CA LEU A 157 7.79 1.23 -12.13
C LEU A 157 9.09 2.01 -11.83
N PRO A 158 9.07 3.28 -11.34
CA PRO A 158 10.28 4.00 -10.96
C PRO A 158 11.11 3.32 -9.87
N ASP A 159 10.48 2.74 -8.85
CA ASP A 159 11.20 2.07 -7.76
C ASP A 159 11.76 0.73 -8.22
N THR A 160 11.04 0.01 -9.10
CA THR A 160 11.55 -1.18 -9.78
C THR A 160 12.77 -0.87 -10.65
N GLN A 161 12.72 0.21 -11.46
CA GLN A 161 13.87 0.64 -12.27
C GLN A 161 15.11 0.96 -11.44
N LYS A 162 14.93 1.61 -10.27
CA LYS A 162 16.05 1.87 -9.35
C LYS A 162 16.65 0.58 -8.79
N PHE A 163 15.81 -0.41 -8.49
CA PHE A 163 16.25 -1.70 -7.97
C PHE A 163 17.09 -2.47 -8.99
N VAL A 164 16.61 -2.57 -10.24
CA VAL A 164 17.31 -3.36 -11.29
C VAL A 164 18.39 -2.58 -12.02
N GLY A 165 18.39 -1.25 -11.97
CA GLY A 165 19.41 -0.39 -12.57
C GLY A 165 19.31 -0.21 -14.10
N TYR A 166 18.18 -0.57 -14.72
CA TYR A 166 17.93 -0.37 -16.16
C TYR A 166 16.49 0.09 -16.43
N GLU A 167 16.26 0.64 -17.64
CA GLU A 167 14.95 1.12 -18.07
C GLU A 167 13.96 -0.03 -18.33
N LEU A 168 12.71 0.16 -17.91
CA LEU A 168 11.61 -0.80 -18.04
C LEU A 168 10.60 -0.28 -19.06
N ASP A 169 10.97 -0.34 -20.35
CA ASP A 169 10.24 0.20 -21.51
C ASP A 169 9.41 -0.85 -22.25
N SER A 170 9.45 -2.11 -21.81
CA SER A 170 8.69 -3.20 -22.42
C SER A 170 8.20 -4.20 -21.38
N PHE A 171 7.16 -4.98 -21.75
CA PHE A 171 6.61 -6.04 -20.89
C PHE A 171 7.68 -7.06 -20.50
N GLU A 172 8.53 -7.46 -21.43
CA GLU A 172 9.62 -8.41 -21.24
C GLU A 172 10.61 -7.92 -20.18
N LYS A 173 10.99 -6.63 -20.26
CA LYS A 173 11.89 -6.04 -19.26
C LYS A 173 11.24 -5.90 -17.88
N ILE A 174 9.94 -5.55 -17.83
CA ILE A 174 9.19 -5.50 -16.56
C ILE A 174 9.09 -6.89 -15.95
N THR A 175 8.76 -7.91 -16.74
CA THR A 175 8.71 -9.31 -16.30
C THR A 175 10.08 -9.78 -15.79
N LYS A 176 11.16 -9.45 -16.51
CA LYS A 176 12.53 -9.77 -16.10
C LYS A 176 12.84 -9.11 -14.74
N ALA A 177 12.52 -7.83 -14.57
CA ALA A 177 12.71 -7.12 -13.31
C ALA A 177 11.92 -7.75 -12.15
N GLY A 178 10.68 -8.16 -12.39
CA GLY A 178 9.88 -8.89 -11.40
C GLY A 178 10.53 -10.21 -10.98
N ASN A 179 11.08 -10.96 -11.92
CA ASN A 179 11.82 -12.19 -11.63
C ASN A 179 13.12 -11.93 -10.84
N GLU A 180 13.83 -10.83 -11.12
CA GLU A 180 15.01 -10.41 -10.34
C GLU A 180 14.63 -10.07 -8.89
N ILE A 181 13.51 -9.34 -8.69
CA ILE A 181 12.99 -9.07 -7.34
C ILE A 181 12.64 -10.39 -6.62
N ILE A 182 11.91 -11.30 -7.28
CA ILE A 182 11.55 -12.60 -6.71
C ILE A 182 12.79 -13.39 -6.32
N SER A 183 13.78 -13.45 -7.21
CA SER A 183 15.05 -14.16 -6.95
C SER A 183 15.80 -13.59 -5.74
N GLU A 184 15.82 -12.27 -5.57
CA GLU A 184 16.53 -11.61 -4.46
C GLU A 184 15.75 -11.71 -3.14
N THR A 185 14.40 -11.64 -3.20
CA THR A 185 13.55 -11.53 -2.01
C THR A 185 12.87 -12.83 -1.60
N ASN A 186 12.85 -13.84 -2.47
CA ASN A 186 12.06 -15.06 -2.31
C ASN A 186 10.55 -14.76 -2.12
N ALA A 187 10.05 -13.69 -2.73
CA ALA A 187 8.62 -13.40 -2.78
C ALA A 187 7.88 -14.41 -3.67
N LYS A 188 6.62 -14.73 -3.35
CA LYS A 188 5.81 -15.64 -4.18
C LYS A 188 5.25 -14.96 -5.43
N ALA A 189 5.04 -13.64 -5.37
CA ALA A 189 4.62 -12.82 -6.50
C ALA A 189 5.10 -11.37 -6.35
N VAL A 190 5.17 -10.64 -7.46
CA VAL A 190 5.41 -9.19 -7.49
C VAL A 190 4.37 -8.55 -8.40
N LEU A 191 3.69 -7.53 -7.90
CA LEU A 191 2.76 -6.68 -8.65
C LEU A 191 3.43 -5.35 -8.95
N ILE A 192 3.92 -5.15 -10.17
CA ILE A 192 4.55 -3.90 -10.59
C ILE A 192 3.49 -2.95 -11.14
N THR A 193 3.29 -1.80 -10.47
CA THR A 193 2.35 -0.77 -10.94
C THR A 193 3.01 0.15 -11.96
N CYS A 194 2.41 0.29 -13.14
CA CYS A 194 2.97 1.01 -14.30
C CYS A 194 2.19 2.30 -14.63
N GLY A 195 1.47 2.88 -13.68
CA GLY A 195 0.71 4.12 -13.86
C GLY A 195 -0.34 4.00 -14.97
N SER A 196 -0.22 4.82 -16.02
CA SER A 196 -1.14 4.82 -17.17
C SER A 196 -1.08 3.56 -18.04
N ASP A 197 -0.06 2.72 -17.86
CA ASP A 197 0.13 1.49 -18.65
C ASP A 197 -0.41 0.24 -17.94
N GLY A 198 -1.05 0.44 -16.78
CA GLY A 198 -1.66 -0.62 -15.99
C GLY A 198 -0.70 -1.25 -14.99
N MET A 199 -0.66 -2.57 -14.95
CA MET A 199 0.11 -3.34 -13.98
C MET A 199 0.67 -4.60 -14.63
N VAL A 200 1.72 -5.15 -14.02
CA VAL A 200 2.26 -6.47 -14.38
C VAL A 200 2.38 -7.31 -13.13
N VAL A 201 1.76 -8.48 -13.12
CA VAL A 201 1.95 -9.51 -12.11
C VAL A 201 3.03 -10.46 -12.60
N VAL A 202 4.00 -10.77 -11.75
CA VAL A 202 5.02 -11.80 -12.00
C VAL A 202 4.98 -12.77 -10.84
N ASN A 203 4.84 -14.06 -11.11
CA ASN A 203 4.76 -15.12 -10.11
C ASN A 203 6.08 -15.90 -10.02
N SER A 204 6.34 -16.50 -8.86
CA SER A 204 7.57 -17.30 -8.62
C SER A 204 7.65 -18.58 -9.45
N ASP A 205 6.55 -19.01 -10.08
CA ASP A 205 6.54 -20.11 -11.04
C ASP A 205 7.00 -19.70 -12.45
N GLY A 206 7.34 -18.42 -12.65
CA GLY A 206 7.78 -17.84 -13.92
C GLY A 206 6.63 -17.31 -14.79
N THR A 207 5.38 -17.47 -14.39
CA THR A 207 4.24 -16.90 -15.12
C THR A 207 4.17 -15.38 -14.91
N SER A 208 3.74 -14.66 -15.93
CA SER A 208 3.52 -13.22 -15.84
C SER A 208 2.33 -12.77 -16.67
N GLU A 209 1.63 -11.76 -16.18
CA GLU A 209 0.45 -11.23 -16.86
C GLU A 209 0.39 -9.70 -16.79
N LYS A 210 0.03 -9.08 -17.90
CA LYS A 210 -0.20 -7.64 -18.00
C LYS A 210 -1.67 -7.33 -17.81
N ILE A 211 -1.97 -6.48 -16.85
CA ILE A 211 -3.32 -6.00 -16.55
C ILE A 211 -3.44 -4.57 -17.10
N PRO A 212 -4.30 -4.34 -18.09
CA PRO A 212 -4.48 -3.02 -18.70
C PRO A 212 -5.21 -2.08 -17.73
N VAL A 213 -5.13 -0.77 -17.97
CA VAL A 213 -5.94 0.22 -17.26
C VAL A 213 -7.40 0.08 -17.70
N PHE A 214 -8.30 -0.13 -16.76
CA PHE A 214 -9.73 -0.26 -17.03
C PHE A 214 -10.45 1.07 -17.27
N ASN A 215 -9.82 2.18 -16.94
CA ASN A 215 -10.45 3.49 -17.13
C ASN A 215 -9.43 4.53 -17.62
N ARG A 216 -9.50 4.85 -18.89
CA ARG A 216 -8.74 5.97 -19.52
C ARG A 216 -9.45 7.31 -19.39
N SER A 217 -10.52 7.42 -18.61
CA SER A 217 -11.26 8.66 -18.40
C SER A 217 -10.48 9.64 -17.51
N LYS A 218 -10.99 10.86 -17.40
CA LYS A 218 -10.35 11.97 -16.68
C LYS A 218 -9.80 11.57 -15.31
N VAL A 219 -8.49 11.44 -15.21
CA VAL A 219 -7.76 11.34 -13.95
C VAL A 219 -7.81 12.71 -13.30
N PHE A 220 -8.29 12.77 -12.07
CA PHE A 220 -8.37 14.01 -11.30
C PHE A 220 -7.16 14.13 -10.35
N ASP A 221 -6.89 13.08 -9.58
CA ASP A 221 -5.75 13.03 -8.65
C ASP A 221 -5.30 11.57 -8.46
N VAL A 222 -4.02 11.29 -8.64
CA VAL A 222 -3.45 9.95 -8.46
C VAL A 222 -2.97 9.69 -7.02
N THR A 223 -3.17 10.65 -6.12
CA THR A 223 -2.71 10.54 -4.73
C THR A 223 -3.40 9.36 -4.04
N GLY A 224 -2.60 8.42 -3.53
CA GLY A 224 -3.11 7.26 -2.79
C GLY A 224 -3.58 6.08 -3.65
N ALA A 225 -3.48 6.17 -4.98
CA ALA A 225 -3.86 5.04 -5.85
C ALA A 225 -3.05 3.77 -5.55
N GLY A 226 -1.74 3.89 -5.32
CA GLY A 226 -0.87 2.77 -4.92
C GLY A 226 -1.31 2.14 -3.60
N ASP A 227 -1.60 2.96 -2.57
CA ASP A 227 -2.12 2.47 -1.29
C ASP A 227 -3.43 1.69 -1.47
N THR A 228 -4.33 2.18 -2.35
CA THR A 228 -5.60 1.51 -2.67
C THR A 228 -5.34 0.16 -3.33
N VAL A 229 -4.45 0.11 -4.35
CA VAL A 229 -4.05 -1.15 -5.00
C VAL A 229 -3.52 -2.13 -3.97
N THR A 230 -2.56 -1.72 -3.16
CA THR A 230 -1.93 -2.59 -2.16
C THR A 230 -2.96 -3.13 -1.17
N ALA A 231 -3.87 -2.29 -0.68
CA ALA A 231 -4.92 -2.70 0.27
C ALA A 231 -5.85 -3.76 -0.35
N ILE A 232 -6.40 -3.48 -1.52
CA ILE A 232 -7.38 -4.37 -2.17
C ILE A 232 -6.71 -5.66 -2.66
N TYR A 233 -5.52 -5.56 -3.23
CA TYR A 233 -4.71 -6.71 -3.62
C TYR A 233 -4.44 -7.64 -2.44
N THR A 234 -4.04 -7.08 -1.29
CA THR A 234 -3.80 -7.86 -0.07
C THR A 234 -5.05 -8.57 0.42
N LEU A 235 -6.20 -7.89 0.43
CA LEU A 235 -7.48 -8.51 0.80
C LEU A 235 -7.87 -9.64 -0.16
N GLY A 236 -7.64 -9.46 -1.46
CA GLY A 236 -7.85 -10.51 -2.46
C GLY A 236 -6.99 -11.76 -2.18
N LEU A 237 -5.69 -11.56 -1.92
CA LEU A 237 -4.80 -12.67 -1.56
C LEU A 237 -5.22 -13.34 -0.24
N ALA A 238 -5.69 -12.58 0.74
CA ALA A 238 -6.12 -13.10 2.05
C ALA A 238 -7.31 -14.05 1.96
N ILE A 239 -8.21 -13.83 0.99
CA ILE A 239 -9.34 -14.73 0.73
C ILE A 239 -9.00 -15.86 -0.26
N GLY A 240 -7.74 -16.01 -0.65
CA GLY A 240 -7.24 -17.06 -1.51
C GLY A 240 -7.36 -16.82 -3.01
N ALA A 241 -7.59 -15.58 -3.45
CA ALA A 241 -7.55 -15.26 -4.87
C ALA A 241 -6.13 -15.38 -5.44
N GLU A 242 -6.02 -15.81 -6.69
CA GLU A 242 -4.74 -15.76 -7.41
C GLU A 242 -4.26 -14.31 -7.58
N PRO A 243 -2.93 -14.06 -7.61
CA PRO A 243 -2.38 -12.71 -7.67
C PRO A 243 -2.94 -11.86 -8.82
N VAL A 244 -3.20 -12.46 -9.98
CA VAL A 244 -3.74 -11.75 -11.15
C VAL A 244 -5.16 -11.22 -10.89
N TYR A 245 -6.04 -12.04 -10.31
CA TYR A 245 -7.41 -11.59 -10.01
C TYR A 245 -7.45 -10.56 -8.89
N ALA A 246 -6.65 -10.74 -7.84
CA ALA A 246 -6.50 -9.75 -6.79
C ALA A 246 -6.00 -8.40 -7.36
N ALA A 247 -5.05 -8.43 -8.29
CA ALA A 247 -4.52 -7.23 -8.95
C ALA A 247 -5.54 -6.56 -9.88
N VAL A 248 -6.37 -7.33 -10.60
CA VAL A 248 -7.48 -6.80 -11.42
C VAL A 248 -8.45 -6.00 -10.55
N ILE A 249 -8.87 -6.54 -9.41
CA ILE A 249 -9.77 -5.82 -8.50
C ILE A 249 -9.10 -4.58 -7.90
N GLY A 250 -7.82 -4.68 -7.53
CA GLY A 250 -7.02 -3.52 -7.08
C GLY A 250 -6.94 -2.40 -8.13
N ASN A 251 -6.76 -2.77 -9.40
CA ASN A 251 -6.72 -1.84 -10.52
C ASN A 251 -8.08 -1.15 -10.75
N ILE A 252 -9.17 -1.89 -10.64
CA ILE A 252 -10.53 -1.34 -10.72
C ILE A 252 -10.76 -0.34 -9.58
N ALA A 253 -10.43 -0.72 -8.34
CA ALA A 253 -10.53 0.17 -7.18
C ALA A 253 -9.72 1.45 -7.37
N ALA A 254 -8.47 1.34 -7.85
CA ALA A 254 -7.63 2.49 -8.18
C ALA A 254 -8.29 3.39 -9.24
N SER A 255 -8.92 2.80 -10.27
CA SER A 255 -9.62 3.54 -11.33
C SER A 255 -10.82 4.36 -10.83
N ILE A 256 -11.38 4.00 -9.68
CA ILE A 256 -12.47 4.73 -9.00
C ILE A 256 -11.91 5.91 -8.21
N VAL A 257 -10.91 5.67 -7.35
CA VAL A 257 -10.38 6.68 -6.43
C VAL A 257 -9.65 7.82 -7.15
N ILE A 258 -8.97 7.57 -8.28
CA ILE A 258 -8.28 8.61 -9.06
C ILE A 258 -9.19 9.65 -9.71
N LYS A 259 -10.51 9.46 -9.67
CA LYS A 259 -11.52 10.43 -10.13
C LYS A 259 -11.88 11.46 -9.05
N GLN A 260 -11.42 11.27 -7.84
CA GLN A 260 -11.70 12.10 -6.67
C GLN A 260 -10.44 12.86 -6.25
N PHE A 261 -10.61 13.95 -5.50
CA PHE A 261 -9.49 14.73 -5.00
C PHE A 261 -8.92 14.12 -3.71
N GLY A 262 -7.59 14.05 -3.63
CA GLY A 262 -6.88 13.58 -2.43
C GLY A 262 -6.89 12.05 -2.28
N CYS A 263 -6.67 11.59 -1.05
CA CYS A 263 -6.70 10.16 -0.71
C CYS A 263 -8.13 9.69 -0.54
N ALA A 264 -8.78 9.37 -1.65
CA ALA A 264 -10.13 8.82 -1.67
C ALA A 264 -10.13 7.31 -1.37
N THR A 265 -11.30 6.80 -1.02
CA THR A 265 -11.56 5.37 -0.83
C THR A 265 -12.71 4.94 -1.75
N THR A 266 -12.90 3.63 -1.88
CA THR A 266 -14.01 3.02 -2.61
C THR A 266 -14.72 1.97 -1.77
N THR A 267 -15.87 1.51 -2.24
CA THR A 267 -16.68 0.48 -1.60
C THR A 267 -16.79 -0.77 -2.49
N VAL A 268 -17.24 -1.87 -1.91
CA VAL A 268 -17.52 -3.11 -2.67
C VAL A 268 -18.56 -2.85 -3.76
N ASP A 269 -19.62 -2.09 -3.45
CA ASP A 269 -20.69 -1.79 -4.40
C ASP A 269 -20.17 -0.98 -5.60
N GLU A 270 -19.32 0.04 -5.37
CA GLU A 270 -18.71 0.83 -6.45
C GLU A 270 -17.80 -0.02 -7.34
N ILE A 271 -17.07 -0.98 -6.76
CA ILE A 271 -16.22 -1.92 -7.50
C ILE A 271 -17.11 -2.83 -8.37
N LEU A 272 -18.18 -3.40 -7.81
CA LEU A 272 -19.11 -4.28 -8.53
C LEU A 272 -19.81 -3.54 -9.68
N GLU A 273 -20.33 -2.33 -9.43
CA GLU A 273 -20.92 -1.50 -10.49
C GLU A 273 -19.92 -1.17 -11.61
N THR A 274 -18.65 -0.99 -11.27
CA THR A 274 -17.61 -0.70 -12.25
C THR A 274 -17.28 -1.94 -13.08
N LEU A 275 -17.21 -3.12 -12.45
CA LEU A 275 -17.06 -4.42 -13.12
C LEU A 275 -18.17 -4.69 -14.12
N GLU A 276 -19.44 -4.47 -13.74
CA GLU A 276 -20.58 -4.64 -14.63
C GLU A 276 -20.49 -3.75 -15.87
N LYS A 277 -20.08 -2.48 -15.67
CA LYS A 277 -19.91 -1.53 -16.78
C LYS A 277 -18.79 -1.93 -17.74
N ILE A 278 -17.72 -2.54 -17.25
CA ILE A 278 -16.62 -3.07 -18.06
C ILE A 278 -17.12 -4.26 -18.90
N ASN A 279 -17.78 -5.22 -18.25
CA ASN A 279 -18.32 -6.42 -18.92
C ASN A 279 -19.33 -6.09 -20.03
N LEU A 280 -20.19 -5.07 -19.82
CA LEU A 280 -21.18 -4.63 -20.81
C LEU A 280 -20.56 -3.94 -22.02
N LYS A 281 -19.35 -3.40 -21.91
CA LYS A 281 -18.63 -2.76 -23.02
C LYS A 281 -17.75 -3.71 -23.81
N GLY A 282 -17.57 -4.95 -23.35
CA GLY A 282 -16.72 -5.94 -24.00
C GLY A 282 -15.23 -5.54 -24.02
N GLU A 283 -14.79 -4.75 -23.05
CA GLU A 283 -13.39 -4.32 -22.89
C GLU A 283 -12.67 -5.16 -21.83
#